data_7e67af98db2d13a342aeef2cf81598af
#
_entry.id   7e67af98db2d13a342aeef2cf81598af
#
_cell.length_a   1.000
_cell.length_b   1.000
_cell.length_c   1.000
_cell.angle_alpha   90.00
_cell.angle_beta   90.00
_cell.angle_gamma   90.00
#
_symmetry.space_group_name_H-M   'P 1'
#
loop_
_entity.id
_entity.type
_entity.pdbx_description
1 polymer ?
#
loop_
_entity_poly.entity_id
_entity_poly.type
_entity_poly.pdbx_seq_one_letter_code
_entity_poly.pdbx_strand_id
1 'polypeptide(L)'
;MKKGIIISFTGIGYSMGGIQKEEFQKIKSFRNYDSLFVIDENRSWFNTVNPEQIIEKVNMYENVITLGNSMGAFNAIMFAKYYPVKTAIAFATQYSLHPDIVPWENRWTRWQKDITEWKHPHLEFNDTTDYHIIQGDEPMDMKHLDMIPDKPNINKMVIEGASHNVAINLLTQNKLYQLIERITV
;
A
#
# COMPACT_ATOMS: atom_id res chain seq x y z
N MET A 1 -25.56 -8.71 -5.01
CA MET A 1 -24.45 -7.90 -5.57
C MET A 1 -23.48 -7.57 -4.45
N LYS A 2 -22.19 -7.73 -4.65
CA LYS A 2 -21.19 -7.30 -3.68
C LYS A 2 -21.13 -5.77 -3.65
N LYS A 3 -20.94 -5.18 -2.46
CA LYS A 3 -21.01 -3.72 -2.27
C LYS A 3 -19.79 -2.97 -2.79
N GLY A 4 -18.67 -3.67 -3.07
CA GLY A 4 -17.44 -3.01 -3.48
C GLY A 4 -16.36 -3.99 -3.91
N ILE A 5 -15.15 -3.46 -4.11
CA ILE A 5 -13.95 -4.21 -4.48
C ILE A 5 -12.77 -3.79 -3.61
N ILE A 6 -11.93 -4.76 -3.24
CA ILE A 6 -10.62 -4.52 -2.61
C ILE A 6 -9.54 -4.80 -3.65
N ILE A 7 -8.73 -3.79 -3.94
CA ILE A 7 -7.56 -3.90 -4.81
C ILE A 7 -6.33 -4.11 -3.93
N SER A 8 -5.71 -5.29 -4.02
CA SER A 8 -4.46 -5.60 -3.32
C SER A 8 -3.28 -5.36 -4.25
N PHE A 9 -2.43 -4.41 -3.90
CA PHE A 9 -1.16 -4.14 -4.57
C PHE A 9 -0.04 -4.94 -3.93
N THR A 10 0.71 -5.66 -4.75
CA THR A 10 1.79 -6.54 -4.31
C THR A 10 3.07 -5.76 -4.01
N GLY A 11 3.76 -6.12 -2.94
CA GLY A 11 5.10 -5.62 -2.61
C GLY A 11 6.19 -6.15 -3.54
N ILE A 12 7.45 -5.90 -3.18
CA ILE A 12 8.62 -6.30 -4.00
C ILE A 12 8.87 -7.82 -4.04
N GLY A 13 8.24 -8.60 -3.17
CA GLY A 13 8.42 -10.05 -3.08
C GLY A 13 9.73 -10.49 -2.39
N TYR A 14 10.38 -9.61 -1.63
CA TYR A 14 11.68 -9.90 -1.00
C TYR A 14 11.65 -11.12 -0.09
N SER A 15 10.64 -11.26 0.75
CA SER A 15 10.45 -12.40 1.66
C SER A 15 10.17 -13.72 0.93
N MET A 16 9.87 -13.67 -0.36
CA MET A 16 9.59 -14.84 -1.22
C MET A 16 10.70 -15.07 -2.26
N GLY A 17 11.95 -14.73 -1.93
CA GLY A 17 13.07 -14.90 -2.83
C GLY A 17 13.05 -14.01 -4.07
N GLY A 18 12.38 -12.85 -4.00
CA GLY A 18 12.23 -11.91 -5.11
C GLY A 18 11.07 -12.24 -6.07
N ILE A 19 10.26 -13.26 -5.76
CA ILE A 19 9.08 -13.60 -6.55
C ILE A 19 7.89 -12.78 -6.04
N GLN A 20 7.30 -11.97 -6.92
CA GLN A 20 6.06 -11.28 -6.61
C GLN A 20 4.88 -12.25 -6.75
N LYS A 21 4.07 -12.34 -5.69
CA LYS A 21 2.84 -13.13 -5.65
C LYS A 21 1.74 -12.27 -5.08
N GLU A 22 0.49 -12.63 -5.41
CA GLU A 22 -0.68 -12.00 -4.79
C GLU A 22 -0.55 -12.01 -3.25
N GLU A 23 -0.54 -10.83 -2.66
CA GLU A 23 -0.55 -10.66 -1.20
C GLU A 23 -1.98 -10.52 -0.68
N PHE A 24 -2.20 -10.78 0.62
CA PHE A 24 -3.52 -10.66 1.27
C PHE A 24 -4.62 -11.55 0.65
N GLN A 25 -4.29 -12.72 0.15
CA GLN A 25 -5.24 -13.59 -0.60
C GLN A 25 -6.54 -13.92 0.17
N LYS A 26 -6.54 -13.88 1.51
CA LYS A 26 -7.75 -14.15 2.31
C LYS A 26 -8.87 -13.12 2.09
N ILE A 27 -8.58 -11.93 1.52
CA ILE A 27 -9.63 -10.98 1.14
C ILE A 27 -10.62 -11.58 0.11
N LYS A 28 -10.22 -12.60 -0.66
CA LYS A 28 -11.11 -13.35 -1.56
C LYS A 28 -12.33 -13.96 -0.83
N SER A 29 -12.21 -14.19 0.49
CA SER A 29 -13.30 -14.72 1.32
C SER A 29 -14.21 -13.66 1.95
N PHE A 30 -13.92 -12.37 1.73
CA PHE A 30 -14.75 -11.28 2.27
C PHE A 30 -16.08 -11.21 1.52
N ARG A 31 -17.19 -11.38 2.26
CA ARG A 31 -18.52 -11.56 1.64
C ARG A 31 -19.03 -10.36 0.87
N ASN A 32 -18.64 -9.14 1.28
CA ASN A 32 -19.18 -7.90 0.73
C ASN A 32 -18.33 -7.31 -0.39
N TYR A 33 -17.16 -7.87 -0.68
CA TYR A 33 -16.19 -7.33 -1.62
C TYR A 33 -15.74 -8.37 -2.65
N ASP A 34 -15.58 -7.93 -3.89
CA ASP A 34 -14.74 -8.61 -4.85
C ASP A 34 -13.27 -8.30 -4.57
N SER A 35 -12.35 -8.97 -5.22
CA SER A 35 -10.91 -8.74 -5.06
C SER A 35 -10.20 -8.67 -6.40
N LEU A 36 -9.31 -7.69 -6.55
CA LEU A 36 -8.39 -7.55 -7.66
C LEU A 36 -6.97 -7.53 -7.10
N PHE A 37 -6.05 -8.26 -7.74
CA PHE A 37 -4.64 -8.28 -7.38
C PHE A 37 -3.84 -7.61 -8.47
N VAL A 38 -3.01 -6.63 -8.09
CA VAL A 38 -2.19 -5.83 -9.00
C VAL A 38 -0.72 -6.02 -8.66
N ILE A 39 0.09 -6.38 -9.64
CA ILE A 39 1.53 -6.55 -9.51
C ILE A 39 2.22 -5.41 -10.28
N ASP A 40 3.07 -4.65 -9.60
CA ASP A 40 4.01 -3.73 -10.20
C ASP A 40 5.27 -4.51 -10.59
N GLU A 41 5.26 -5.09 -11.79
CA GLU A 41 6.31 -6.02 -12.26
C GLU A 41 7.70 -5.38 -12.29
N ASN A 42 7.75 -4.08 -12.54
CA ASN A 42 9.00 -3.31 -12.59
C ASN A 42 9.49 -2.87 -11.20
N ARG A 43 8.72 -3.14 -10.15
CA ARG A 43 9.01 -2.66 -8.79
C ARG A 43 9.31 -1.16 -8.76
N SER A 44 8.41 -0.41 -9.37
CA SER A 44 8.61 0.99 -9.73
C SER A 44 8.04 1.99 -8.73
N TRP A 45 7.42 1.55 -7.63
CA TRP A 45 6.67 2.45 -6.74
C TRP A 45 5.70 3.33 -7.55
N PHE A 46 4.83 2.66 -8.32
CA PHE A 46 3.78 3.23 -9.17
C PHE A 46 4.29 4.02 -10.40
N ASN A 47 5.59 4.22 -10.59
CA ASN A 47 6.11 5.05 -11.68
C ASN A 47 5.88 4.46 -13.07
N THR A 48 5.69 3.12 -13.19
CA THR A 48 5.39 2.44 -14.47
C THR A 48 4.03 1.73 -14.47
N VAL A 49 3.27 1.81 -13.38
CA VAL A 49 1.91 1.23 -13.32
C VAL A 49 0.98 2.06 -14.19
N ASN A 50 0.17 1.39 -15.02
CA ASN A 50 -0.87 2.04 -15.81
C ASN A 50 -2.20 2.05 -15.02
N PRO A 51 -2.65 3.19 -14.48
CA PRO A 51 -3.86 3.27 -13.68
C PRO A 51 -5.14 3.01 -14.49
N GLU A 52 -5.17 3.36 -15.79
CA GLU A 52 -6.34 3.18 -16.66
C GLU A 52 -6.73 1.70 -16.75
N GLN A 53 -5.76 0.79 -16.84
CA GLN A 53 -6.03 -0.66 -16.88
C GLN A 53 -6.67 -1.18 -15.60
N ILE A 54 -6.37 -0.55 -14.45
CA ILE A 54 -7.00 -0.88 -13.18
C ILE A 54 -8.41 -0.29 -13.13
N ILE A 55 -8.56 0.98 -13.55
CA ILE A 55 -9.84 1.71 -13.57
C ILE A 55 -10.87 0.95 -14.41
N GLU A 56 -10.49 0.46 -15.59
CA GLU A 56 -11.38 -0.34 -16.46
C GLU A 56 -11.99 -1.56 -15.75
N LYS A 57 -11.26 -2.15 -14.81
CA LYS A 57 -11.71 -3.33 -14.06
C LYS A 57 -12.56 -2.99 -12.84
N VAL A 58 -12.48 -1.75 -12.34
CA VAL A 58 -13.12 -1.37 -11.07
C VAL A 58 -14.20 -0.31 -11.21
N ASN A 59 -14.38 0.31 -12.37
CA ASN A 59 -15.30 1.41 -12.62
C ASN A 59 -16.80 1.08 -12.41
N MET A 60 -17.14 -0.21 -12.30
CA MET A 60 -18.50 -0.66 -11.99
C MET A 60 -18.81 -0.73 -10.48
N TYR A 61 -17.82 -0.51 -9.62
CA TYR A 61 -17.97 -0.60 -8.18
C TYR A 61 -18.13 0.78 -7.55
N GLU A 62 -19.09 0.93 -6.67
CA GLU A 62 -19.33 2.19 -5.93
C GLU A 62 -18.32 2.37 -4.79
N ASN A 63 -17.85 1.26 -4.20
CA ASN A 63 -16.90 1.28 -3.09
C ASN A 63 -15.61 0.59 -3.51
N VAL A 64 -14.57 1.39 -3.74
CA VAL A 64 -13.22 0.89 -4.02
C VAL A 64 -12.34 1.10 -2.79
N ILE A 65 -11.70 0.01 -2.35
CA ILE A 65 -10.74 0.00 -1.26
C ILE A 65 -9.41 -0.46 -1.83
N THR A 66 -8.31 0.17 -1.43
CA THR A 66 -6.96 -0.25 -1.80
C THR A 66 -6.22 -0.79 -0.59
N LEU A 67 -5.36 -1.76 -0.82
CA LEU A 67 -4.61 -2.47 0.22
C LEU A 67 -3.22 -2.80 -0.30
N GLY A 68 -2.20 -2.65 0.54
CA GLY A 68 -0.85 -3.06 0.17
C GLY A 68 0.13 -3.08 1.33
N ASN A 69 1.28 -3.69 1.07
CA ASN A 69 2.41 -3.75 2.01
C ASN A 69 3.69 -3.26 1.33
N SER A 70 4.49 -2.46 2.01
CA SER A 70 5.74 -1.89 1.52
C SER A 70 5.53 -1.13 0.19
N MET A 71 6.19 -1.48 -0.90
CA MET A 71 5.92 -0.92 -2.23
C MET A 71 4.43 -1.00 -2.61
N GLY A 72 3.77 -2.11 -2.30
CA GLY A 72 2.33 -2.26 -2.54
C GLY A 72 1.50 -1.26 -1.77
N ALA A 73 1.93 -0.86 -0.55
CA ALA A 73 1.28 0.19 0.23
C ALA A 73 1.43 1.57 -0.43
N PHE A 74 2.62 1.88 -0.96
CA PHE A 74 2.83 3.08 -1.76
C PHE A 74 1.87 3.10 -2.96
N ASN A 75 1.80 1.99 -3.71
CA ASN A 75 0.93 1.86 -4.88
C ASN A 75 -0.56 1.99 -4.50
N ALA A 76 -0.98 1.43 -3.37
CA ALA A 76 -2.35 1.52 -2.87
C ALA A 76 -2.78 2.97 -2.56
N ILE A 77 -1.88 3.77 -1.98
CA ILE A 77 -2.11 5.20 -1.72
C ILE A 77 -2.12 5.99 -3.04
N MET A 78 -1.14 5.77 -3.92
CA MET A 78 -1.01 6.52 -5.17
C MET A 78 -2.16 6.28 -6.14
N PHE A 79 -2.80 5.11 -6.13
CA PHE A 79 -3.97 4.85 -6.97
C PHE A 79 -5.13 5.82 -6.65
N ALA A 80 -5.26 6.29 -5.42
CA ALA A 80 -6.28 7.27 -5.03
C ALA A 80 -6.11 8.66 -5.68
N LYS A 81 -4.99 8.93 -6.33
CA LYS A 81 -4.77 10.12 -7.17
C LYS A 81 -5.54 10.03 -8.49
N TYR A 82 -5.78 8.82 -9.00
CA TYR A 82 -6.31 8.56 -10.33
C TYR A 82 -7.79 8.13 -10.30
N TYR A 83 -8.24 7.60 -9.19
CA TYR A 83 -9.59 7.06 -9.07
C TYR A 83 -10.16 7.30 -7.66
N PRO A 84 -11.48 7.55 -7.51
CA PRO A 84 -12.11 7.65 -6.21
C PRO A 84 -11.94 6.36 -5.40
N VAL A 85 -11.12 6.42 -4.35
CA VAL A 85 -10.90 5.34 -3.38
C VAL A 85 -11.56 5.76 -2.07
N LYS A 86 -12.44 4.91 -1.53
CA LYS A 86 -13.08 5.17 -0.23
C LYS A 86 -12.04 5.06 0.90
N THR A 87 -11.26 4.00 0.88
CA THR A 87 -10.31 3.69 1.95
C THR A 87 -9.02 3.09 1.37
N ALA A 88 -7.87 3.60 1.79
CA ALA A 88 -6.56 3.03 1.47
C ALA A 88 -5.89 2.49 2.73
N ILE A 89 -5.55 1.20 2.73
CA ILE A 89 -4.92 0.50 3.86
C ILE A 89 -3.46 0.19 3.47
N ALA A 90 -2.52 0.79 4.18
CA ALA A 90 -1.11 0.76 3.83
C ALA A 90 -0.26 0.25 5.00
N PHE A 91 0.34 -0.93 4.82
CA PHE A 91 1.26 -1.54 5.79
C PHE A 91 2.71 -1.26 5.40
N ALA A 92 3.53 -0.82 6.33
CA ALA A 92 4.97 -0.56 6.16
C ALA A 92 5.31 0.29 4.92
N THR A 93 4.54 1.35 4.66
CA THR A 93 4.72 2.18 3.48
C THR A 93 5.96 3.07 3.56
N GLN A 94 6.60 3.30 2.41
CA GLN A 94 7.59 4.37 2.25
C GLN A 94 6.88 5.66 1.81
N TYR A 95 7.28 6.83 2.36
CA TYR A 95 6.80 8.13 1.88
C TYR A 95 7.36 8.45 0.49
N SER A 96 8.59 8.08 0.25
CA SER A 96 9.32 8.29 -0.99
C SER A 96 10.40 7.23 -1.16
N LEU A 97 10.84 7.03 -2.38
CA LEU A 97 12.08 6.33 -2.68
C LEU A 97 13.04 7.20 -3.50
N HIS A 98 12.64 8.44 -3.81
CA HIS A 98 13.46 9.36 -4.59
C HIS A 98 14.74 9.73 -3.83
N PRO A 99 15.94 9.58 -4.41
CA PRO A 99 17.20 9.77 -3.70
C PRO A 99 17.39 11.17 -3.13
N ASP A 100 16.87 12.20 -3.78
CA ASP A 100 16.98 13.59 -3.31
C ASP A 100 15.99 13.90 -2.18
N ILE A 101 14.91 13.10 -2.02
CA ILE A 101 13.89 13.30 -0.98
C ILE A 101 14.28 12.50 0.27
N VAL A 102 14.75 11.27 0.09
CA VAL A 102 15.10 10.34 1.17
C VAL A 102 16.53 9.79 0.99
N PRO A 103 17.57 10.68 1.04
CA PRO A 103 18.95 10.25 0.79
C PRO A 103 19.47 9.25 1.83
N TRP A 104 18.79 9.11 2.95
CA TRP A 104 19.08 8.17 4.02
C TRP A 104 18.46 6.77 3.79
N GLU A 105 17.51 6.61 2.84
CA GLU A 105 16.89 5.31 2.55
C GLU A 105 17.77 4.49 1.61
N ASN A 106 18.41 3.47 2.14
CA ASN A 106 19.36 2.65 1.39
C ASN A 106 18.95 1.17 1.25
N ARG A 107 17.86 0.74 1.91
CA ARG A 107 17.38 -0.66 1.89
C ARG A 107 16.94 -1.10 0.50
N TRP A 108 16.46 -0.17 -0.32
CA TRP A 108 15.81 -0.45 -1.60
C TRP A 108 16.62 0.06 -2.81
N THR A 109 17.88 0.42 -2.61
CA THR A 109 18.77 1.04 -3.62
C THR A 109 18.87 0.21 -4.92
N ARG A 110 18.75 -1.12 -4.82
CA ARG A 110 18.76 -2.01 -5.98
C ARG A 110 17.64 -1.67 -6.96
N TRP A 111 16.41 -1.49 -6.47
CA TRP A 111 15.23 -1.18 -7.30
C TRP A 111 15.12 0.31 -7.60
N GLN A 112 15.53 1.16 -6.67
CA GLN A 112 15.56 2.60 -6.86
C GLN A 112 16.35 3.00 -8.12
N LYS A 113 17.48 2.34 -8.38
CA LYS A 113 18.33 2.60 -9.56
C LYS A 113 17.66 2.28 -10.89
N ASP A 114 16.68 1.39 -10.90
CA ASP A 114 15.96 0.98 -12.10
C ASP A 114 14.82 1.96 -12.44
N ILE A 115 14.48 2.88 -11.53
CA ILE A 115 13.47 3.92 -11.76
C ILE A 115 14.13 5.10 -12.47
N THR A 116 13.99 5.17 -13.78
CA THR A 116 14.61 6.21 -14.62
C THR A 116 13.76 7.48 -14.76
N GLU A 117 12.45 7.37 -14.54
CA GLU A 117 11.50 8.47 -14.59
C GLU A 117 10.65 8.48 -13.30
N TRP A 118 10.72 9.57 -12.53
CA TRP A 118 9.99 9.75 -11.29
C TRP A 118 8.70 10.54 -11.52
N LYS A 119 7.65 9.86 -12.00
CA LYS A 119 6.28 10.42 -12.11
C LYS A 119 5.67 10.63 -10.73
N HIS A 120 6.06 9.79 -9.78
CA HIS A 120 5.58 9.76 -8.40
C HIS A 120 6.77 9.74 -7.44
N PRO A 121 7.45 10.90 -7.24
CA PRO A 121 8.64 10.95 -6.38
C PRO A 121 8.33 10.77 -4.89
N HIS A 122 7.09 11.02 -4.47
CA HIS A 122 6.61 10.83 -3.09
C HIS A 122 5.10 10.55 -3.06
N LEU A 123 4.60 10.14 -1.89
CA LEU A 123 3.17 9.97 -1.66
C LEU A 123 2.41 11.28 -1.78
N GLU A 124 1.24 11.21 -2.40
CA GLU A 124 0.27 12.30 -2.46
C GLU A 124 -1.05 11.83 -1.83
N PHE A 125 -1.71 12.72 -1.06
CA PHE A 125 -2.92 12.42 -0.33
C PHE A 125 -4.02 13.42 -0.72
N ASN A 126 -5.16 12.91 -1.16
CA ASN A 126 -6.36 13.72 -1.38
C ASN A 126 -7.17 13.86 -0.07
N ASP A 127 -8.22 14.67 -0.08
CA ASP A 127 -9.04 14.95 1.10
C ASP A 127 -10.31 14.08 1.19
N THR A 128 -10.53 13.16 0.24
CA THR A 128 -11.75 12.35 0.13
C THR A 128 -11.55 10.87 0.46
N THR A 129 -10.31 10.40 0.48
CA THR A 129 -9.94 9.01 0.81
C THR A 129 -9.57 8.91 2.28
N ASP A 130 -10.08 7.91 3.00
CA ASP A 130 -9.63 7.57 4.35
C ASP A 130 -8.37 6.72 4.27
N TYR A 131 -7.26 7.27 4.75
CA TYR A 131 -5.96 6.57 4.74
C TYR A 131 -5.68 5.95 6.10
N HIS A 132 -5.38 4.66 6.12
CA HIS A 132 -4.91 3.92 7.29
C HIS A 132 -3.47 3.47 7.06
N ILE A 133 -2.55 4.17 7.72
CA ILE A 133 -1.11 3.90 7.64
C ILE A 133 -0.70 3.10 8.86
N ILE A 134 -0.33 1.83 8.66
CA ILE A 134 0.06 0.91 9.73
C ILE A 134 1.55 0.60 9.57
N GLN A 135 2.36 1.12 10.49
CA GLN A 135 3.81 0.96 10.50
C GLN A 135 4.29 0.06 11.64
N GLY A 136 5.44 -0.57 11.44
CA GLY A 136 6.24 -1.07 12.56
C GLY A 136 7.12 0.05 13.13
N ASP A 137 7.82 -0.25 14.20
CA ASP A 137 8.68 0.67 14.94
C ASP A 137 10.16 0.67 14.46
N GLU A 138 10.43 0.14 13.28
CA GLU A 138 11.77 0.17 12.69
C GLU A 138 12.15 1.63 12.37
N PRO A 139 13.36 2.07 12.78
CA PRO A 139 13.73 3.50 12.71
C PRO A 139 13.62 4.15 11.32
N MET A 140 13.89 3.38 10.26
CA MET A 140 13.77 3.91 8.89
C MET A 140 12.30 4.05 8.48
N ASP A 141 11.44 3.13 8.91
CA ASP A 141 10.00 3.21 8.65
C ASP A 141 9.35 4.37 9.42
N MET A 142 9.82 4.63 10.65
CA MET A 142 9.37 5.79 11.42
C MET A 142 9.75 7.11 10.75
N LYS A 143 10.93 7.22 10.14
CA LYS A 143 11.29 8.40 9.34
C LYS A 143 10.35 8.63 8.17
N HIS A 144 9.91 7.57 7.49
CA HIS A 144 8.89 7.69 6.45
C HIS A 144 7.54 8.12 7.02
N LEU A 145 7.14 7.57 8.17
CA LEU A 145 5.88 7.94 8.84
C LEU A 145 5.86 9.41 9.25
N ASP A 146 6.98 9.95 9.72
CA ASP A 146 7.14 11.35 10.12
C ASP A 146 6.99 12.33 8.93
N MET A 147 7.28 11.87 7.70
CA MET A 147 7.11 12.66 6.48
C MET A 147 5.64 12.69 5.99
N ILE A 148 4.81 11.78 6.45
CA ILE A 148 3.38 11.73 6.08
C ILE A 148 2.65 12.85 6.83
N PRO A 149 1.87 13.71 6.14
CA PRO A 149 1.21 14.84 6.78
C PRO A 149 0.17 14.40 7.82
N ASP A 150 -0.06 15.27 8.81
CA ASP A 150 -1.15 15.10 9.76
C ASP A 150 -2.42 15.76 9.19
N LYS A 151 -3.34 14.92 8.71
CA LYS A 151 -4.65 15.33 8.17
C LYS A 151 -5.77 14.53 8.85
N PRO A 152 -7.00 15.08 8.95
CA PRO A 152 -8.12 14.38 9.60
C PRO A 152 -8.47 13.03 8.97
N ASN A 153 -8.19 12.84 7.69
CA ASN A 153 -8.44 11.62 6.93
C ASN A 153 -7.22 10.70 6.83
N ILE A 154 -6.15 10.95 7.61
CA ILE A 154 -4.94 10.10 7.68
C ILE A 154 -4.80 9.55 9.10
N ASN A 155 -5.07 8.27 9.25
CA ASN A 155 -4.96 7.54 10.51
C ASN A 155 -3.62 6.81 10.56
N LYS A 156 -2.70 7.23 11.42
CA LYS A 156 -1.39 6.62 11.64
C LYS A 156 -1.46 5.66 12.83
N MET A 157 -0.97 4.43 12.66
CA MET A 157 -0.87 3.41 13.71
C MET A 157 0.52 2.78 13.71
N VAL A 158 1.16 2.75 14.87
CA VAL A 158 2.45 2.07 15.07
C VAL A 158 2.23 0.79 15.85
N ILE A 159 2.79 -0.32 15.35
CA ILE A 159 2.77 -1.63 15.99
C ILE A 159 4.17 -1.89 16.59
N GLU A 160 4.28 -1.80 17.88
CA GLU A 160 5.52 -2.01 18.61
C GLU A 160 6.08 -3.43 18.40
N GLY A 161 7.39 -3.53 18.20
CA GLY A 161 8.10 -4.78 17.97
C GLY A 161 7.87 -5.44 16.60
N ALA A 162 7.17 -4.77 15.68
CA ALA A 162 6.82 -5.36 14.39
C ALA A 162 7.85 -5.12 13.27
N SER A 163 8.73 -4.15 13.43
CA SER A 163 9.69 -3.74 12.39
C SER A 163 9.02 -3.48 11.03
N HIS A 164 9.77 -3.60 9.92
CA HIS A 164 9.21 -3.50 8.55
C HIS A 164 8.21 -4.63 8.21
N ASN A 165 8.21 -5.71 8.98
CA ASN A 165 7.35 -6.89 8.74
C ASN A 165 5.99 -6.80 9.46
N VAL A 166 5.43 -5.60 9.61
CA VAL A 166 4.21 -5.36 10.40
C VAL A 166 3.02 -6.22 9.96
N ALA A 167 2.81 -6.41 8.65
CA ALA A 167 1.73 -7.26 8.16
C ALA A 167 1.92 -8.74 8.54
N ILE A 168 3.15 -9.26 8.46
CA ILE A 168 3.49 -10.63 8.87
C ILE A 168 3.35 -10.79 10.39
N ASN A 169 3.80 -9.80 11.17
CA ASN A 169 3.66 -9.78 12.61
C ASN A 169 2.17 -9.87 13.03
N LEU A 170 1.31 -9.04 12.43
CA LEU A 170 -0.13 -9.10 12.68
C LEU A 170 -0.76 -10.42 12.20
N LEU A 171 -0.28 -11.00 11.10
CA LEU A 171 -0.76 -12.28 10.59
C LEU A 171 -0.46 -13.42 11.58
N THR A 172 0.75 -13.51 12.10
CA THR A 172 1.14 -14.53 13.09
C THR A 172 0.36 -14.44 14.38
N GLN A 173 -0.11 -13.24 14.74
CA GLN A 173 -0.99 -12.99 15.88
C GLN A 173 -2.49 -13.19 15.55
N ASN A 174 -2.85 -13.63 14.35
CA ASN A 174 -4.23 -13.72 13.85
C ASN A 174 -5.01 -12.39 13.88
N LYS A 175 -4.32 -11.24 13.89
CA LYS A 175 -4.93 -9.90 13.97
C LYS A 175 -5.07 -9.21 12.61
N LEU A 176 -4.27 -9.60 11.59
CA LEU A 176 -4.18 -8.89 10.31
C LEU A 176 -5.55 -8.74 9.64
N TYR A 177 -6.23 -9.84 9.38
CA TYR A 177 -7.50 -9.80 8.66
C TYR A 177 -8.65 -9.25 9.48
N GLN A 178 -8.61 -9.40 10.81
CA GLN A 178 -9.56 -8.73 11.71
C GLN A 178 -9.42 -7.20 11.65
N LEU A 179 -8.18 -6.70 11.57
CA LEU A 179 -7.92 -5.27 11.39
C LEU A 179 -8.43 -4.78 10.03
N ILE A 180 -8.11 -5.49 8.94
CA ILE A 180 -8.58 -5.15 7.60
C ILE A 180 -10.13 -5.15 7.55
N GLU A 181 -10.80 -6.18 8.06
CA GLU A 181 -12.26 -6.26 8.12
C GLU A 181 -12.87 -5.07 8.89
N ARG A 182 -12.31 -4.72 10.04
CA ARG A 182 -12.77 -3.58 10.85
C ARG A 182 -12.65 -2.24 10.12
N ILE A 183 -11.61 -2.06 9.32
CA ILE A 183 -11.39 -0.83 8.54
C ILE A 183 -12.31 -0.78 7.31
N THR A 184 -12.67 -1.91 6.74
CA THR A 184 -13.49 -1.99 5.51
C THR A 184 -15.00 -1.90 5.74
N VAL A 185 -15.45 -1.94 6.97
CA VAL A 185 -16.88 -1.79 7.34
C VAL A 185 -17.22 -0.31 7.44
#